data_4d283a7bff1c1e8b91345a61a5e2c75b
#
_entry.id   4d283a7bff1c1e8b91345a61a5e2c75b
#
_cell.length_a   1.000
_cell.length_b   1.000
_cell.length_c   1.000
_cell.angle_alpha   90.00
_cell.angle_beta   90.00
_cell.angle_gamma   90.00
#
_symmetry.space_group_name_H-M   'P 1'
#
loop_
_entity.id
_entity.type
_entity.pdbx_description
1 polymer ?
#
loop_
_entity_poly.entity_id
_entity_poly.type
_entity_poly.pdbx_seq_one_letter_code
_entity_poly.pdbx_strand_id
1 'polypeptide(L)'
;MDHVMYAINCGGDAHTDANGIKYRKDYLKSGITSDYGRNSFISRVSREDMALYQTERYDLNSFSYEIDLVDDGDYVLWMKFAEVWFNAPNMKVFQVLLNNEHSVIDELDIFAKAGRATAHDEYIPFQIKNGRLVVKSRSSSYSGKIKVTFEKFDNKDNPKINAIIIWKGSVDQIPKLPPKSESEQPEVEKEVEDEKPTKAAKVKRTLKPSGPTVLDPYTDDQSSSLLPLFIAIAAVIPIIFCLCRF
;
A
#
# COMPACT_ATOMS: atom_id res chain seq x y z
N MET A 1 -7.58 25.23 9.64
CA MET A 1 -6.52 24.30 9.14
C MET A 1 -5.39 24.11 10.12
N ASP A 2 -5.54 24.55 11.33
CA ASP A 2 -4.47 24.53 12.35
C ASP A 2 -4.23 23.14 12.98
N HIS A 3 -5.01 22.14 12.55
CA HIS A 3 -4.95 20.78 13.08
C HIS A 3 -3.97 19.85 12.34
N VAL A 4 -3.59 20.18 11.09
CA VAL A 4 -2.69 19.31 10.29
C VAL A 4 -1.24 19.67 10.59
N MET A 5 -0.57 18.83 11.35
CA MET A 5 0.84 18.97 11.70
C MET A 5 1.76 18.46 10.59
N TYR A 6 1.32 17.43 9.88
CA TYR A 6 2.05 16.79 8.80
C TYR A 6 1.10 16.10 7.84
N ALA A 7 1.36 16.18 6.54
CA ALA A 7 0.66 15.36 5.53
C ALA A 7 1.59 15.07 4.35
N ILE A 8 1.57 13.83 3.85
CA ILE A 8 2.39 13.37 2.73
C ILE A 8 1.58 12.40 1.85
N ASN A 9 1.71 12.56 0.53
CA ASN A 9 1.21 11.63 -0.48
C ASN A 9 2.31 10.61 -0.78
N CYS A 10 2.22 9.42 -0.18
CA CYS A 10 3.26 8.40 -0.25
C CYS A 10 3.36 7.82 -1.67
N GLY A 11 4.56 7.83 -2.22
CA GLY A 11 4.82 7.43 -3.61
C GLY A 11 4.34 8.42 -4.67
N GLY A 12 3.71 9.54 -4.28
CA GLY A 12 3.11 10.51 -5.20
C GLY A 12 3.67 11.93 -5.11
N ASP A 13 3.15 12.80 -5.97
CA ASP A 13 3.44 14.22 -5.98
C ASP A 13 2.63 14.98 -4.92
N ALA A 14 2.96 16.26 -4.70
CA ALA A 14 2.20 17.12 -3.83
C ALA A 14 0.74 17.23 -4.30
N HIS A 15 -0.19 17.26 -3.34
CA HIS A 15 -1.63 17.32 -3.59
C HIS A 15 -2.31 18.22 -2.55
N THR A 16 -3.41 18.86 -2.93
CA THR A 16 -4.30 19.52 -1.98
C THR A 16 -5.68 18.88 -2.12
N ASP A 17 -6.20 18.28 -1.05
CA ASP A 17 -7.49 17.60 -1.08
C ASP A 17 -8.69 18.57 -1.02
N ALA A 18 -9.89 18.03 -1.21
CA ALA A 18 -11.14 18.78 -1.17
C ALA A 18 -11.40 19.48 0.18
N ASN A 19 -10.77 19.03 1.26
CA ASN A 19 -10.82 19.65 2.58
C ASN A 19 -9.74 20.73 2.76
N GLY A 20 -8.91 20.97 1.73
CA GLY A 20 -7.81 21.94 1.73
C GLY A 20 -6.57 21.48 2.48
N ILE A 21 -6.43 20.18 2.80
CA ILE A 21 -5.22 19.61 3.39
C ILE A 21 -4.15 19.54 2.31
N LYS A 22 -2.98 20.14 2.60
CA LYS A 22 -1.84 20.16 1.69
C LYS A 22 -0.90 19.01 1.99
N TYR A 23 -0.89 18.02 1.12
CA TYR A 23 0.02 16.86 1.17
C TYR A 23 1.32 17.20 0.46
N ARG A 24 2.44 16.94 1.10
CA ARG A 24 3.77 17.04 0.48
C ARG A 24 3.97 15.90 -0.50
N LYS A 25 4.84 16.15 -1.50
CA LYS A 25 5.41 15.08 -2.33
C LYS A 25 6.19 14.11 -1.45
N ASP A 26 6.18 12.84 -1.81
CA ASP A 26 6.99 11.82 -1.14
C ASP A 26 8.50 12.10 -1.32
N TYR A 27 9.21 12.07 -0.22
CA TYR A 27 10.66 12.31 -0.16
C TYR A 27 11.45 11.08 0.29
N LEU A 28 10.75 10.00 0.71
CA LEU A 28 11.42 8.80 1.23
C LEU A 28 12.25 8.15 0.12
N LYS A 29 13.49 7.78 0.45
CA LYS A 29 14.42 7.14 -0.50
C LYS A 29 14.37 5.63 -0.44
N SER A 30 13.94 5.06 0.69
CA SER A 30 13.75 3.62 0.85
C SER A 30 12.42 3.17 0.26
N GLY A 31 12.36 1.90 -0.13
CA GLY A 31 11.18 1.32 -0.75
C GLY A 31 10.97 1.76 -2.20
N ILE A 32 9.84 1.36 -2.75
CA ILE A 32 9.47 1.51 -4.16
C ILE A 32 8.20 2.36 -4.24
N THR A 33 8.18 3.33 -5.16
CA THR A 33 6.97 4.09 -5.47
C THR A 33 6.21 3.41 -6.59
N SER A 34 4.88 3.35 -6.49
CA SER A 34 4.02 2.83 -7.54
C SER A 34 2.86 3.80 -7.80
N ASP A 35 2.52 3.97 -9.05
CA ASP A 35 1.33 4.68 -9.51
C ASP A 35 0.35 3.76 -10.25
N TYR A 36 0.48 2.45 -10.06
CA TYR A 36 -0.38 1.43 -10.65
C TYR A 36 -1.87 1.70 -10.41
N GLY A 37 -2.21 2.23 -9.23
CA GLY A 37 -3.58 2.60 -8.86
C GLY A 37 -4.22 3.66 -9.77
N ARG A 38 -3.46 4.40 -10.59
CA ARG A 38 -4.01 5.33 -11.60
C ARG A 38 -4.83 4.63 -12.68
N ASN A 39 -4.65 3.32 -12.85
CA ASN A 39 -5.44 2.48 -13.75
C ASN A 39 -6.82 2.12 -13.16
N SER A 40 -7.09 2.49 -11.91
CA SER A 40 -8.32 2.13 -11.18
C SER A 40 -9.11 3.39 -10.81
N PHE A 41 -10.42 3.29 -10.92
CA PHE A 41 -11.32 4.23 -10.27
C PHE A 41 -11.39 3.85 -8.78
N ILE A 42 -11.08 4.79 -7.90
CA ILE A 42 -11.13 4.54 -6.45
C ILE A 42 -12.49 4.99 -5.92
N SER A 43 -13.27 4.05 -5.42
CA SER A 43 -14.58 4.33 -4.83
C SER A 43 -14.46 4.99 -3.44
N ARG A 44 -15.55 5.57 -2.94
CA ARG A 44 -15.67 6.28 -1.66
C ARG A 44 -14.87 7.57 -1.54
N VAL A 45 -14.32 8.09 -2.61
CA VAL A 45 -13.55 9.34 -2.60
C VAL A 45 -13.88 10.18 -3.83
N SER A 46 -13.76 11.51 -3.72
CA SER A 46 -13.96 12.41 -4.85
C SER A 46 -12.94 12.14 -5.96
N ARG A 47 -13.26 12.46 -7.22
CA ARG A 47 -12.32 12.32 -8.33
C ARG A 47 -11.03 13.10 -8.11
N GLU A 48 -11.13 14.26 -7.47
CA GLU A 48 -10.00 15.14 -7.17
C GLU A 48 -9.03 14.47 -6.17
N ASP A 49 -9.56 13.74 -5.20
CA ASP A 49 -8.79 13.12 -4.12
C ASP A 49 -8.35 11.69 -4.40
N MET A 50 -8.76 11.10 -5.54
CA MET A 50 -8.29 9.75 -5.93
C MET A 50 -6.77 9.65 -5.97
N ALA A 51 -6.06 10.72 -6.30
CA ALA A 51 -4.61 10.74 -6.37
C ALA A 51 -3.95 10.29 -5.05
N LEU A 52 -4.60 10.53 -3.88
CA LEU A 52 -4.13 10.12 -2.56
C LEU A 52 -4.28 8.61 -2.27
N TYR A 53 -4.91 7.86 -3.16
CA TYR A 53 -5.15 6.43 -3.06
C TYR A 53 -4.63 5.67 -4.29
N GLN A 54 -4.27 6.39 -5.36
CA GLN A 54 -3.78 5.83 -6.62
C GLN A 54 -2.25 5.73 -6.68
N THR A 55 -1.55 6.46 -5.81
CA THR A 55 -0.11 6.33 -5.63
C THR A 55 0.19 5.68 -4.29
N GLU A 56 1.28 4.93 -4.22
CA GLU A 56 1.66 4.23 -3.00
C GLU A 56 3.18 4.12 -2.88
N ARG A 57 3.63 3.97 -1.65
CA ARG A 57 4.96 3.45 -1.34
C ARG A 57 4.82 2.07 -0.72
N TYR A 58 5.59 1.13 -1.21
CA TYR A 58 5.73 -0.22 -0.66
C TYR A 58 7.21 -0.61 -0.55
N ASP A 59 7.51 -1.66 0.17
CA ASP A 59 8.86 -2.21 0.23
C ASP A 59 8.79 -3.73 0.31
N LEU A 60 9.77 -4.41 -0.28
CA LEU A 60 9.92 -5.87 -0.18
C LEU A 60 10.18 -6.34 1.26
N ASN A 61 10.58 -5.42 2.12
CA ASN A 61 10.82 -5.58 3.54
C ASN A 61 9.96 -4.61 4.34
N SER A 62 10.17 -4.54 5.66
CA SER A 62 9.59 -3.50 6.50
C SER A 62 10.22 -2.15 6.20
N PHE A 63 9.42 -1.07 6.23
CA PHE A 63 9.91 0.30 6.02
C PHE A 63 9.21 1.28 6.95
N SER A 64 9.73 2.50 7.07
CA SER A 64 9.16 3.49 7.99
C SER A 64 9.30 4.93 7.49
N TYR A 65 8.35 5.77 7.95
CA TYR A 65 8.43 7.22 7.88
C TYR A 65 8.77 7.78 9.26
N GLU A 66 9.71 8.73 9.31
CA GLU A 66 10.03 9.50 10.52
C GLU A 66 9.50 10.93 10.34
N ILE A 67 8.75 11.39 11.32
CA ILE A 67 8.04 12.67 11.29
C ILE A 67 8.40 13.44 12.55
N ASP A 68 8.95 14.64 12.39
CA ASP A 68 9.23 15.53 13.52
C ASP A 68 7.92 16.03 14.14
N LEU A 69 7.76 15.82 15.44
CA LEU A 69 6.58 16.22 16.19
C LEU A 69 7.00 16.49 17.65
N VAL A 70 7.30 17.74 17.96
CA VAL A 70 7.96 18.13 19.22
C VAL A 70 6.99 18.54 20.31
N ASP A 71 5.78 18.99 19.98
CA ASP A 71 4.83 19.53 20.94
C ASP A 71 4.06 18.44 21.69
N ASP A 72 3.80 18.67 22.97
CA ASP A 72 2.83 17.89 23.73
C ASP A 72 1.40 18.10 23.16
N GLY A 73 0.57 17.08 23.23
CA GLY A 73 -0.81 17.16 22.78
C GLY A 73 -1.44 15.82 22.46
N ASP A 74 -2.72 15.89 22.11
CA ASP A 74 -3.49 14.76 21.58
C ASP A 74 -3.42 14.80 20.06
N TYR A 75 -3.14 13.65 19.47
CA TYR A 75 -2.93 13.51 18.04
C TYR A 75 -3.64 12.28 17.49
N VAL A 76 -3.84 12.29 16.19
CA VAL A 76 -4.31 11.12 15.42
C VAL A 76 -3.33 10.88 14.27
N LEU A 77 -2.79 9.67 14.20
CA LEU A 77 -2.18 9.16 12.99
C LEU A 77 -3.32 8.72 12.06
N TRP A 78 -3.51 9.46 10.98
CA TRP A 78 -4.50 9.17 9.96
C TRP A 78 -3.78 8.65 8.73
N MET A 79 -4.09 7.42 8.34
CA MET A 79 -3.46 6.73 7.21
C MET A 79 -4.49 6.39 6.15
N LYS A 80 -4.12 6.55 4.88
CA LYS A 80 -4.97 6.26 3.72
C LYS A 80 -4.44 5.05 2.98
N PHE A 81 -5.34 4.16 2.58
CA PHE A 81 -5.04 2.91 1.89
C PHE A 81 -6.04 2.64 0.76
N ALA A 82 -5.60 1.98 -0.30
CA ALA A 82 -6.45 1.31 -1.28
C ALA A 82 -5.73 0.06 -1.79
N GLU A 83 -6.43 -1.07 -1.86
CA GLU A 83 -5.90 -2.27 -2.52
C GLU A 83 -6.29 -2.23 -4.00
N VAL A 84 -5.29 -2.18 -4.88
CA VAL A 84 -5.50 -2.06 -6.33
C VAL A 84 -4.97 -3.24 -7.12
N TRP A 85 -4.21 -4.12 -6.48
CA TRP A 85 -3.53 -5.25 -7.11
C TRP A 85 -4.28 -6.57 -6.91
N PHE A 86 -4.53 -6.95 -5.66
CA PHE A 86 -5.14 -8.22 -5.32
C PHE A 86 -6.67 -8.21 -5.44
N ASN A 87 -7.23 -9.41 -5.74
CA ASN A 87 -8.66 -9.64 -5.91
C ASN A 87 -9.25 -10.53 -4.80
N ALA A 88 -8.49 -10.82 -3.75
CA ALA A 88 -8.92 -11.67 -2.65
C ALA A 88 -8.35 -11.18 -1.32
N PRO A 89 -9.02 -11.44 -0.19
CA PRO A 89 -8.49 -11.15 1.13
C PRO A 89 -7.30 -12.06 1.45
N ASN A 90 -6.53 -11.69 2.47
CA ASN A 90 -5.43 -12.45 3.03
C ASN A 90 -4.18 -12.57 2.13
N MET A 91 -4.16 -11.89 0.98
CA MET A 91 -3.01 -11.84 0.09
C MET A 91 -1.96 -10.86 0.58
N LYS A 92 -2.37 -9.63 0.92
CA LYS A 92 -1.53 -8.58 1.46
C LYS A 92 -1.98 -8.26 2.89
N VAL A 93 -1.21 -8.70 3.87
CA VAL A 93 -1.44 -8.46 5.30
C VAL A 93 -0.15 -8.00 5.93
N PHE A 94 -0.18 -6.92 6.69
CA PHE A 94 0.99 -6.38 7.35
C PHE A 94 0.61 -5.68 8.66
N GLN A 95 1.61 -5.38 9.48
CA GLN A 95 1.46 -4.72 10.78
C GLN A 95 1.85 -3.24 10.68
N VAL A 96 1.25 -2.40 11.53
CA VAL A 96 1.67 -1.00 11.68
C VAL A 96 2.09 -0.75 13.12
N LEU A 97 3.30 -0.22 13.27
CA LEU A 97 3.90 0.11 14.57
C LEU A 97 4.14 1.61 14.69
N LEU A 98 3.99 2.14 15.90
CA LEU A 98 4.50 3.46 16.30
C LEU A 98 5.75 3.29 17.17
N ASN A 99 6.83 3.97 16.78
CA ASN A 99 8.14 3.98 17.43
C ASN A 99 8.70 2.57 17.71
N ASN A 100 8.31 1.58 16.87
CA ASN A 100 8.66 0.15 16.97
C ASN A 100 8.23 -0.52 18.28
N GLU A 101 7.58 0.18 19.20
CA GLU A 101 7.19 -0.33 20.52
C GLU A 101 5.69 -0.57 20.65
N HIS A 102 4.88 0.17 19.88
CA HIS A 102 3.44 0.11 19.95
C HIS A 102 2.85 -0.46 18.68
N SER A 103 2.38 -1.70 18.70
CA SER A 103 1.53 -2.21 17.63
C SER A 103 0.19 -1.48 17.68
N VAL A 104 -0.10 -0.73 16.63
CA VAL A 104 -1.33 0.06 16.50
C VAL A 104 -2.34 -0.62 15.61
N ILE A 105 -1.87 -1.41 14.63
CA ILE A 105 -2.66 -2.33 13.81
C ILE A 105 -1.87 -3.62 13.71
N ASP A 106 -2.39 -4.70 14.31
CA ASP A 106 -1.71 -5.98 14.38
C ASP A 106 -1.72 -6.72 13.03
N GLU A 107 -2.83 -6.64 12.30
CA GLU A 107 -3.02 -7.27 10.98
C GLU A 107 -3.90 -6.36 10.11
N LEU A 108 -3.31 -5.67 9.15
CA LEU A 108 -4.04 -4.88 8.17
C LEU A 108 -4.19 -5.65 6.86
N ASP A 109 -5.40 -6.11 6.58
CA ASP A 109 -5.84 -6.60 5.28
C ASP A 109 -6.76 -5.55 4.66
N ILE A 110 -6.22 -4.74 3.75
CA ILE A 110 -6.96 -3.64 3.11
C ILE A 110 -8.12 -4.20 2.29
N PHE A 111 -7.88 -5.31 1.55
CA PHE A 111 -8.92 -5.94 0.75
C PHE A 111 -10.07 -6.48 1.61
N ALA A 112 -9.78 -7.16 2.70
CA ALA A 112 -10.80 -7.68 3.62
C ALA A 112 -11.67 -6.55 4.21
N LYS A 113 -11.05 -5.38 4.51
CA LYS A 113 -11.76 -4.22 5.07
C LYS A 113 -12.59 -3.46 4.05
N ALA A 114 -12.05 -3.23 2.86
CA ALA A 114 -12.66 -2.33 1.88
C ALA A 114 -13.02 -2.97 0.54
N GLY A 115 -12.31 -4.01 0.13
CA GLY A 115 -12.37 -4.57 -1.21
C GLY A 115 -11.35 -3.90 -2.15
N ARG A 116 -11.34 -4.32 -3.42
CA ARG A 116 -10.45 -3.77 -4.43
C ARG A 116 -10.86 -2.35 -4.82
N ALA A 117 -9.89 -1.50 -5.09
CA ALA A 117 -10.05 -0.13 -5.59
C ALA A 117 -11.04 0.71 -4.77
N THR A 118 -11.05 0.51 -3.46
CA THR A 118 -11.92 1.22 -2.52
C THR A 118 -11.08 1.93 -1.46
N ALA A 119 -11.33 3.21 -1.26
CA ALA A 119 -10.64 4.02 -0.25
C ALA A 119 -10.94 3.49 1.16
N HIS A 120 -9.89 3.33 1.95
CA HIS A 120 -9.92 2.90 3.34
C HIS A 120 -8.99 3.78 4.18
N ASP A 121 -9.51 4.30 5.27
CA ASP A 121 -8.74 5.12 6.20
C ASP A 121 -8.66 4.46 7.58
N GLU A 122 -7.47 4.52 8.18
CA GLU A 122 -7.23 4.12 9.57
C GLU A 122 -6.91 5.34 10.42
N TYR A 123 -7.46 5.40 11.63
CA TYR A 123 -7.35 6.52 12.55
C TYR A 123 -6.85 6.01 13.90
N ILE A 124 -5.61 6.31 14.25
CA ILE A 124 -4.96 5.85 15.48
C ILE A 124 -4.72 7.04 16.41
N PRO A 125 -5.52 7.21 17.46
CA PRO A 125 -5.28 8.24 18.46
C PRO A 125 -4.06 7.91 19.30
N PHE A 126 -3.23 8.92 19.58
CA PHE A 126 -2.10 8.86 20.47
C PHE A 126 -1.89 10.20 21.16
N GLN A 127 -1.10 10.21 22.24
CA GLN A 127 -0.78 11.42 22.97
C GLN A 127 0.73 11.55 23.15
N ILE A 128 1.24 12.77 23.05
CA ILE A 128 2.57 13.14 23.52
C ILE A 128 2.42 13.95 24.79
N LYS A 129 3.06 13.53 25.87
CA LYS A 129 3.00 14.20 27.16
C LYS A 129 4.30 14.03 27.94
N ASN A 130 4.93 15.16 28.29
CA ASN A 130 6.13 15.18 29.11
C ASN A 130 7.23 14.22 28.62
N GLY A 131 7.56 14.26 27.33
CA GLY A 131 8.58 13.39 26.72
C GLY A 131 8.21 11.90 26.66
N ARG A 132 6.92 11.59 26.69
CA ARG A 132 6.40 10.24 26.54
C ARG A 132 5.39 10.16 25.40
N LEU A 133 5.48 9.09 24.62
CA LEU A 133 4.45 8.69 23.68
C LEU A 133 3.47 7.74 24.41
N VAL A 134 2.20 8.06 24.37
CA VAL A 134 1.12 7.25 24.95
C VAL A 134 0.19 6.77 23.85
N VAL A 135 0.04 5.45 23.73
CA VAL A 135 -0.85 4.80 22.75
C VAL A 135 -1.74 3.83 23.51
N LYS A 136 -3.05 4.03 23.42
CA LYS A 136 -4.01 3.27 24.27
C LYS A 136 -3.62 3.46 25.74
N SER A 137 -3.29 2.38 26.44
CA SER A 137 -2.86 2.40 27.86
C SER A 137 -1.35 2.16 28.06
N ARG A 138 -0.58 2.12 26.97
CA ARG A 138 0.88 1.90 27.01
C ARG A 138 1.62 3.20 26.78
N SER A 139 2.77 3.37 27.41
CA SER A 139 3.61 4.54 27.21
C SER A 139 5.08 4.15 27.03
N SER A 140 5.77 4.85 26.12
CA SER A 140 7.21 4.72 25.89
C SER A 140 7.91 6.07 25.97
N SER A 141 9.25 6.07 25.97
CA SER A 141 10.05 7.29 25.87
C SER A 141 9.86 7.94 24.50
N TYR A 142 9.90 9.27 24.46
CA TYR A 142 9.70 10.05 23.25
C TYR A 142 10.77 11.10 23.07
N SER A 143 11.35 11.18 21.86
CA SER A 143 12.50 12.04 21.54
C SER A 143 12.18 13.10 20.47
N GLY A 144 10.92 13.50 20.32
CA GLY A 144 10.52 14.55 19.37
C GLY A 144 10.23 14.05 17.94
N LYS A 145 10.25 12.72 17.73
CA LYS A 145 9.92 12.10 16.42
C LYS A 145 8.93 10.95 16.56
N ILE A 146 7.95 10.92 15.68
CA ILE A 146 7.10 9.77 15.47
C ILE A 146 7.68 8.94 14.32
N LYS A 147 7.94 7.67 14.58
CA LYS A 147 8.30 6.69 13.57
C LYS A 147 7.08 5.78 13.29
N VAL A 148 6.57 5.84 12.08
CA VAL A 148 5.49 4.96 11.60
C VAL A 148 6.13 3.85 10.79
N THR A 149 6.09 2.62 11.28
CA THR A 149 6.69 1.44 10.63
C THR A 149 5.59 0.56 10.07
N PHE A 150 5.73 0.22 8.79
CA PHE A 150 4.93 -0.77 8.08
C PHE A 150 5.74 -2.06 8.05
N GLU A 151 5.34 -3.01 8.90
CA GLU A 151 6.11 -4.23 9.13
C GLU A 151 5.56 -5.38 8.30
N LYS A 152 6.48 -6.04 7.60
CA LYS A 152 6.18 -7.17 6.73
C LYS A 152 6.04 -8.46 7.54
N PHE A 153 5.08 -9.31 7.17
CA PHE A 153 5.03 -10.71 7.57
C PHE A 153 5.68 -11.59 6.51
N ASP A 154 6.49 -12.58 6.93
CA ASP A 154 7.32 -13.41 6.03
C ASP A 154 6.54 -14.15 4.95
N ASN A 155 5.29 -14.53 5.23
CA ASN A 155 4.43 -15.31 4.33
C ASN A 155 3.35 -14.47 3.62
N LYS A 156 3.47 -13.14 3.66
CA LYS A 156 2.52 -12.20 3.05
C LYS A 156 3.21 -11.28 2.06
N ASP A 157 2.42 -10.68 1.20
CA ASP A 157 2.91 -9.66 0.27
C ASP A 157 3.37 -8.39 1.00
N ASN A 158 3.94 -7.50 0.25
CA ASN A 158 4.63 -6.29 0.71
C ASN A 158 3.73 -5.32 1.48
N PRO A 159 4.20 -4.74 2.61
CA PRO A 159 3.50 -3.64 3.25
C PRO A 159 3.48 -2.40 2.35
N LYS A 160 2.43 -1.60 2.47
CA LYS A 160 2.25 -0.39 1.66
C LYS A 160 1.54 0.72 2.42
N ILE A 161 1.64 1.94 1.89
CA ILE A 161 0.90 3.13 2.35
C ILE A 161 0.62 4.06 1.17
N ASN A 162 -0.56 4.68 1.15
CA ASN A 162 -0.93 5.66 0.12
C ASN A 162 -0.76 7.10 0.63
N ALA A 163 -1.19 7.44 1.84
CA ALA A 163 -0.90 8.75 2.43
C ALA A 163 -0.88 8.69 3.96
N ILE A 164 -0.11 9.60 4.59
CA ILE A 164 0.00 9.74 6.04
C ILE A 164 -0.32 11.17 6.43
N ILE A 165 -1.15 11.35 7.46
CA ILE A 165 -1.45 12.62 8.08
C ILE A 165 -1.24 12.50 9.59
N ILE A 166 -0.61 13.51 10.23
CA ILE A 166 -0.65 13.72 11.66
C ILE A 166 -1.61 14.86 11.93
N TRP A 167 -2.70 14.54 12.60
CA TRP A 167 -3.74 15.49 12.98
C TRP A 167 -3.63 15.79 14.48
N LYS A 168 -3.65 17.07 14.86
CA LYS A 168 -3.68 17.52 16.25
C LYS A 168 -5.13 17.69 16.69
N GLY A 169 -5.56 16.91 17.67
CA GLY A 169 -6.94 16.86 18.16
C GLY A 169 -7.51 15.45 18.20
N SER A 170 -8.84 15.35 18.16
CA SER A 170 -9.57 14.08 18.26
C SER A 170 -9.99 13.53 16.90
N VAL A 171 -10.30 12.23 16.88
CA VAL A 171 -10.78 11.51 15.68
C VAL A 171 -12.11 12.09 15.15
N ASP A 172 -12.95 12.66 16.01
CA ASP A 172 -14.25 13.20 15.63
C ASP A 172 -14.15 14.48 14.79
N GLN A 173 -13.01 15.17 14.86
CA GLN A 173 -12.73 16.38 14.10
C GLN A 173 -12.22 16.12 12.68
N ILE A 174 -11.91 14.86 12.37
CA ILE A 174 -11.34 14.47 11.06
C ILE A 174 -12.48 14.19 10.07
N PRO A 175 -12.40 14.72 8.83
CA PRO A 175 -13.32 14.36 7.75
C PRO A 175 -13.29 12.85 7.51
N LYS A 176 -14.47 12.22 7.45
CA LYS A 176 -14.60 10.77 7.25
C LYS A 176 -14.93 10.44 5.80
N LEU A 177 -14.44 9.29 5.35
CA LEU A 177 -14.89 8.72 4.08
C LEU A 177 -16.41 8.46 4.13
N PRO A 178 -17.12 8.63 3.00
CA PRO A 178 -18.52 8.22 2.90
C PRO A 178 -18.69 6.75 3.30
N PRO A 179 -19.87 6.37 3.84
CA PRO A 179 -20.15 4.96 4.11
C PRO A 179 -20.01 4.14 2.83
N LYS A 180 -19.64 2.87 2.98
CA LYS A 180 -19.60 1.93 1.84
C LYS A 180 -21.03 1.72 1.35
N SER A 181 -21.32 2.02 0.08
CA SER A 181 -22.64 1.72 -0.49
C SER A 181 -22.76 0.22 -0.74
N GLU A 182 -23.86 -0.39 -0.34
CA GLU A 182 -24.12 -1.81 -0.55
C GLU A 182 -24.23 -2.18 -2.04
N SER A 183 -24.40 -1.19 -2.93
CA SER A 183 -24.51 -1.37 -4.38
C SER A 183 -23.17 -1.41 -5.12
N GLU A 184 -22.05 -1.12 -4.45
CA GLU A 184 -20.70 -1.14 -5.05
C GLU A 184 -19.97 -2.47 -4.77
N GLN A 185 -20.66 -3.60 -4.81
CA GLN A 185 -19.96 -4.88 -4.99
C GLN A 185 -19.42 -4.89 -6.42
N PRO A 186 -18.12 -5.20 -6.64
CA PRO A 186 -17.63 -5.39 -7.99
C PRO A 186 -18.47 -6.50 -8.63
N GLU A 187 -19.15 -6.18 -9.72
CA GLU A 187 -19.68 -7.20 -10.61
C GLU A 187 -18.50 -8.10 -10.99
N VAL A 188 -18.51 -9.30 -10.50
CA VAL A 188 -17.66 -10.38 -11.01
C VAL A 188 -18.04 -10.50 -12.48
N GLU A 189 -17.20 -10.02 -13.39
CA GLU A 189 -17.32 -10.32 -14.81
C GLU A 189 -17.43 -11.83 -14.94
N LYS A 190 -18.66 -12.31 -15.19
CA LYS A 190 -18.89 -13.68 -15.61
C LYS A 190 -18.21 -13.79 -16.96
N GLU A 191 -17.16 -14.60 -17.03
CA GLU A 191 -16.62 -15.07 -18.29
C GLU A 191 -17.78 -15.61 -19.14
N VAL A 192 -18.09 -14.91 -20.23
CA VAL A 192 -18.99 -15.39 -21.27
C VAL A 192 -18.14 -16.30 -22.15
N GLU A 193 -18.37 -17.60 -21.98
CA GLU A 193 -17.89 -18.63 -22.92
C GLU A 193 -18.41 -18.38 -24.33
N ASP A 194 -17.47 -18.35 -25.26
CA ASP A 194 -17.55 -18.65 -26.69
C ASP A 194 -18.72 -18.17 -27.57
N GLU A 195 -18.44 -17.12 -28.38
CA GLU A 195 -18.89 -17.12 -29.76
C GLU A 195 -17.77 -16.66 -30.71
N LYS A 196 -17.57 -17.41 -31.81
CA LYS A 196 -16.55 -17.31 -32.84
C LYS A 196 -16.55 -15.98 -33.60
N PRO A 197 -15.40 -15.53 -34.11
CA PRO A 197 -15.19 -14.18 -34.63
C PRO A 197 -15.64 -14.03 -36.09
N THR A 198 -16.36 -12.94 -36.36
CA THR A 198 -16.49 -12.40 -37.73
C THR A 198 -15.56 -11.19 -37.85
N LYS A 199 -14.80 -11.16 -38.94
CA LYS A 199 -13.77 -10.16 -39.26
C LYS A 199 -14.35 -8.77 -39.47
N ALA A 200 -13.84 -7.73 -38.81
CA ALA A 200 -13.67 -6.38 -39.41
C ALA A 200 -12.72 -5.49 -38.58
N ALA A 201 -11.70 -5.00 -39.28
CA ALA A 201 -10.97 -3.74 -39.18
C ALA A 201 -10.37 -3.27 -37.83
N LYS A 202 -9.05 -3.46 -37.73
CA LYS A 202 -8.11 -2.78 -36.79
C LYS A 202 -8.11 -1.27 -37.00
N VAL A 203 -8.42 -0.50 -35.95
CA VAL A 203 -7.87 0.84 -35.76
C VAL A 203 -7.06 0.83 -34.43
N LYS A 204 -5.74 0.73 -34.58
CA LYS A 204 -4.79 0.93 -33.48
C LYS A 204 -4.74 2.40 -33.11
N ARG A 205 -5.28 2.79 -31.95
CA ARG A 205 -4.88 4.01 -31.25
C ARG A 205 -3.90 3.62 -30.16
N THR A 206 -2.61 3.78 -30.42
CA THR A 206 -1.55 3.72 -29.43
C THR A 206 -1.57 4.99 -28.60
N LEU A 207 -2.14 4.93 -27.41
CA LEU A 207 -1.87 5.92 -26.36
C LEU A 207 -0.52 5.54 -25.74
N LYS A 208 0.50 6.40 -25.95
CA LYS A 208 1.78 6.28 -25.26
C LYS A 208 1.56 6.69 -23.81
N PRO A 209 1.90 5.87 -22.81
CA PRO A 209 1.93 6.31 -21.42
C PRO A 209 3.09 7.29 -21.23
N SER A 210 2.82 8.49 -20.73
CA SER A 210 3.81 9.48 -20.35
C SER A 210 4.00 9.40 -18.82
N GLY A 211 4.94 8.58 -18.39
CA GLY A 211 5.37 8.44 -17.00
C GLY A 211 6.62 7.55 -16.93
N PRO A 212 7.41 7.62 -15.84
CA PRO A 212 8.52 6.69 -15.67
C PRO A 212 7.97 5.26 -15.67
N THR A 213 8.59 4.40 -16.47
CA THR A 213 8.24 2.99 -16.59
C THR A 213 8.49 2.34 -15.22
N VAL A 214 7.44 2.11 -14.45
CA VAL A 214 7.53 1.30 -13.23
C VAL A 214 7.64 -0.14 -13.69
N LEU A 215 8.77 -0.78 -13.38
CA LEU A 215 8.92 -2.22 -13.54
C LEU A 215 7.86 -2.90 -12.66
N ASP A 216 7.04 -3.75 -13.26
CA ASP A 216 6.11 -4.60 -12.54
C ASP A 216 6.93 -5.52 -11.61
N PRO A 217 6.79 -5.42 -10.28
CA PRO A 217 7.58 -6.23 -9.36
C PRO A 217 7.28 -7.73 -9.44
N TYR A 218 6.26 -8.12 -10.20
CA TYR A 218 5.82 -9.50 -10.37
C TYR A 218 6.14 -10.08 -11.75
N THR A 219 6.75 -9.30 -12.67
CA THR A 219 7.13 -9.81 -14.01
C THR A 219 8.44 -10.60 -14.03
N ASP A 220 9.27 -10.51 -12.99
CA ASP A 220 10.56 -11.20 -12.92
C ASP A 220 10.56 -12.39 -11.95
N ASP A 221 9.59 -13.29 -12.08
CA ASP A 221 9.79 -14.64 -11.54
C ASP A 221 10.67 -15.46 -12.52
N GLN A 222 11.98 -15.22 -12.43
CA GLN A 222 12.98 -15.97 -13.21
C GLN A 222 13.15 -17.43 -12.74
N SER A 223 12.37 -17.87 -11.75
CA SER A 223 12.43 -19.26 -11.26
C SER A 223 12.06 -20.27 -12.34
N SER A 224 11.20 -19.89 -13.29
CA SER A 224 10.82 -20.76 -14.42
C SER A 224 11.92 -20.92 -15.47
N SER A 225 12.89 -19.99 -15.57
CA SER A 225 13.97 -20.08 -16.55
C SER A 225 15.08 -21.05 -16.13
N LEU A 226 15.21 -21.36 -14.84
CA LEU A 226 16.18 -22.31 -14.30
C LEU A 226 15.67 -23.74 -14.24
N LEU A 227 14.34 -23.95 -14.41
CA LEU A 227 13.70 -25.27 -14.37
C LEU A 227 14.32 -26.27 -15.38
N PRO A 228 14.57 -25.90 -16.66
CA PRO A 228 15.23 -26.81 -17.60
C PRO A 228 16.66 -27.15 -17.22
N LEU A 229 17.38 -26.26 -16.55
CA LEU A 229 18.75 -26.49 -16.09
C LEU A 229 18.79 -27.55 -14.97
N PHE A 230 17.86 -27.48 -14.01
CA PHE A 230 17.77 -28.50 -12.95
C PHE A 230 17.35 -29.85 -13.45
N ILE A 231 16.47 -29.94 -14.44
CA ILE A 231 16.06 -31.20 -15.10
C ILE A 231 17.26 -31.81 -15.83
N ALA A 232 18.07 -31.02 -16.54
CA ALA A 232 19.26 -31.49 -17.24
C ALA A 232 20.30 -32.04 -16.26
N ILE A 233 20.57 -31.38 -15.14
CA ILE A 233 21.50 -31.83 -14.11
C ILE A 233 21.02 -33.14 -13.46
N ALA A 234 19.74 -33.26 -13.14
CA ALA A 234 19.15 -34.45 -12.55
C ALA A 234 19.23 -35.69 -13.48
N ALA A 235 19.20 -35.48 -14.80
CA ALA A 235 19.35 -36.56 -15.79
C ALA A 235 20.81 -37.00 -15.98
N VAL A 236 21.76 -36.09 -15.85
CA VAL A 236 23.22 -36.38 -16.08
C VAL A 236 23.86 -37.13 -14.91
N ILE A 237 23.48 -36.86 -13.67
CA ILE A 237 24.03 -37.49 -12.47
C ILE A 237 23.92 -39.01 -12.49
N PRO A 238 22.77 -39.66 -12.77
CA PRO A 238 22.72 -41.14 -12.82
C PRO A 238 23.51 -41.74 -13.97
N ILE A 239 23.67 -41.01 -15.10
CA ILE A 239 24.47 -41.50 -16.25
C ILE A 239 25.96 -41.55 -15.87
N ILE A 240 26.49 -40.54 -15.20
CA ILE A 240 27.89 -40.52 -14.72
C ILE A 240 28.10 -41.62 -13.69
N PHE A 241 27.16 -41.87 -12.80
CA PHE A 241 27.27 -42.95 -11.80
C PHE A 241 27.25 -44.33 -12.41
N CYS A 242 26.55 -44.54 -13.54
CA CYS A 242 26.49 -45.79 -14.28
C CYS A 242 27.84 -46.06 -15.03
N LEU A 243 28.46 -44.99 -15.58
CA LEU A 243 29.73 -45.09 -16.31
C LEU A 243 30.95 -45.30 -15.40
N CYS A 244 30.88 -44.89 -14.12
CA CYS A 244 31.98 -45.11 -13.15
C CYS A 244 31.94 -46.48 -12.44
N ARG A 245 30.97 -47.33 -12.79
CA ARG A 245 30.82 -48.69 -12.20
C ARG A 245 31.23 -49.84 -13.14
N PHE A 246 31.88 -49.53 -14.28
CA PHE A 246 32.52 -50.51 -15.18
C PHE A 246 34.02 -50.31 -15.22
#